data_42896d45a30ad6a5e50db48dab463903
#
_entry.id   42896d45a30ad6a5e50db48dab463903
#
_cell.length_a   1.000
_cell.length_b   1.000
_cell.length_c   1.000
_cell.angle_alpha   90.00
_cell.angle_beta   90.00
_cell.angle_gamma   90.00
#
_symmetry.space_group_name_H-M   'P 1'
#
loop_
_entity.id
_entity.type
_entity.pdbx_description
1 polymer ?
#
loop_
_entity_poly.entity_id
_entity_poly.type
_entity_poly.pdbx_seq_one_letter_code
_entity_poly.pdbx_strand_id
1 'polypeptide(L)'
;MNLMDKINETAQFLKNKGITAPEFGLILGSGLGELAGEIENAVSIDYASIPNWGRSTVVGHAGKLVYGDLAGRKVLALQGRFHFYEGNPMEVVTFPVRVMKALGCEGVIVTNAAGGIGYGPGTLMAISDHINLTGQNPLIGANLDEFGPRFPDMSDAYTKAYREKAHTVAEKLGIELKEGVYLGVTGPTYETPAEIRAFQTLGASAVGMSTVPEVIVAAHSGLKVLGISAI
;
A
#
# COMPACT_ATOMS: atom_id res chain seq x y z
N MET A 1 12.48 16.12 -16.33
CA MET A 1 11.10 16.15 -15.79
C MET A 1 11.19 15.93 -14.30
N ASN A 2 10.65 16.80 -13.48
CA ASN A 2 10.61 16.65 -12.02
C ASN A 2 9.50 15.65 -11.61
N LEU A 3 9.43 15.30 -10.34
CA LEU A 3 8.47 14.31 -9.86
C LEU A 3 7.01 14.77 -10.02
N MET A 4 6.73 16.05 -9.79
CA MET A 4 5.38 16.62 -9.99
C MET A 4 4.93 16.52 -11.44
N ASP A 5 5.83 16.84 -12.39
CA ASP A 5 5.52 16.72 -13.81
C ASP A 5 5.15 15.27 -14.18
N LYS A 6 5.93 14.30 -13.67
CA LYS A 6 5.67 12.86 -13.89
C LYS A 6 4.30 12.46 -13.34
N ILE A 7 3.96 12.90 -12.12
CA ILE A 7 2.67 12.60 -11.48
C ILE A 7 1.53 13.17 -12.32
N ASN A 8 1.65 14.43 -12.73
CA ASN A 8 0.62 15.12 -13.50
C ASN A 8 0.42 14.49 -14.89
N GLU A 9 1.50 14.16 -15.59
CA GLU A 9 1.44 13.46 -16.87
C GLU A 9 0.74 12.10 -16.74
N THR A 10 1.13 11.31 -15.74
CA THR A 10 0.54 10.00 -15.49
C THR A 10 -0.95 10.12 -15.12
N ALA A 11 -1.30 11.03 -14.22
CA ALA A 11 -2.69 11.26 -13.84
C ALA A 11 -3.55 11.70 -15.03
N GLN A 12 -3.02 12.58 -15.90
CA GLN A 12 -3.72 13.00 -17.11
C GLN A 12 -3.89 11.86 -18.12
N PHE A 13 -2.87 11.02 -18.30
CA PHE A 13 -2.96 9.83 -19.13
C PHE A 13 -4.08 8.90 -18.63
N LEU A 14 -4.14 8.64 -17.33
CA LEU A 14 -5.15 7.77 -16.72
C LEU A 14 -6.56 8.36 -16.86
N LYS A 15 -6.73 9.68 -16.67
CA LYS A 15 -8.01 10.37 -16.93
C LYS A 15 -8.47 10.20 -18.39
N ASN A 16 -7.55 10.31 -19.34
CA ASN A 16 -7.84 10.11 -20.77
C ASN A 16 -8.23 8.66 -21.10
N LYS A 17 -7.86 7.70 -20.24
CA LYS A 17 -8.29 6.28 -20.32
C LYS A 17 -9.61 6.00 -19.59
N GLY A 18 -10.30 7.02 -19.11
CA GLY A 18 -11.60 6.88 -18.44
C GLY A 18 -11.51 6.67 -16.92
N ILE A 19 -10.32 6.77 -16.31
CA ILE A 19 -10.17 6.69 -14.87
C ILE A 19 -10.49 8.06 -14.27
N THR A 20 -11.68 8.17 -13.70
CA THR A 20 -12.18 9.45 -13.17
C THR A 20 -12.64 9.28 -11.73
N ALA A 21 -12.14 10.16 -10.85
CA ALA A 21 -12.55 10.26 -9.45
C ALA A 21 -12.64 8.90 -8.69
N PRO A 22 -11.56 8.08 -8.64
CA PRO A 22 -11.55 6.93 -7.76
C PRO A 22 -11.66 7.41 -6.30
N GLU A 23 -12.55 6.76 -5.53
CA GLU A 23 -12.70 7.07 -4.11
C GLU A 23 -11.56 6.47 -3.28
N PHE A 24 -11.17 5.22 -3.62
CA PHE A 24 -10.14 4.48 -2.90
C PHE A 24 -9.09 3.90 -3.83
N GLY A 25 -7.83 3.99 -3.40
CA GLY A 25 -6.75 3.19 -3.93
C GLY A 25 -6.68 1.83 -3.22
N LEU A 26 -6.45 0.76 -3.97
CA LEU A 26 -6.17 -0.58 -3.42
C LEU A 26 -4.78 -1.02 -3.85
N ILE A 27 -3.93 -1.41 -2.91
CA ILE A 27 -2.63 -2.00 -3.23
C ILE A 27 -2.71 -3.49 -2.85
N LEU A 28 -2.88 -4.34 -3.87
CA LEU A 28 -3.06 -5.77 -3.70
C LEU A 28 -1.68 -6.45 -3.61
N GLY A 29 -1.38 -6.97 -2.43
CA GLY A 29 -0.14 -7.69 -2.15
C GLY A 29 -0.14 -9.12 -2.69
N SER A 30 0.97 -9.83 -2.45
CA SER A 30 1.16 -11.22 -2.87
C SER A 30 0.02 -12.12 -2.39
N GLY A 31 -0.53 -12.92 -3.29
CA GLY A 31 -1.67 -13.81 -3.01
C GLY A 31 -3.04 -13.13 -2.99
N LEU A 32 -3.13 -11.80 -3.05
CA LEU A 32 -4.39 -11.05 -2.96
C LEU A 32 -4.81 -10.42 -4.31
N GLY A 33 -4.05 -10.64 -5.36
CA GLY A 33 -4.30 -10.08 -6.70
C GLY A 33 -5.62 -10.52 -7.33
N GLU A 34 -6.19 -11.66 -6.91
CA GLU A 34 -7.47 -12.18 -7.41
C GLU A 34 -8.65 -11.25 -7.07
N LEU A 35 -8.56 -10.47 -5.99
CA LEU A 35 -9.58 -9.48 -5.64
C LEU A 35 -9.84 -8.46 -6.77
N ALA A 36 -8.86 -8.19 -7.62
CA ALA A 36 -9.07 -7.35 -8.80
C ALA A 36 -10.09 -7.91 -9.79
N GLY A 37 -10.34 -9.22 -9.77
CA GLY A 37 -11.37 -9.89 -10.58
C GLY A 37 -12.81 -9.60 -10.12
N GLU A 38 -12.99 -9.15 -8.88
CA GLU A 38 -14.29 -8.76 -8.32
C GLU A 38 -14.68 -7.31 -8.67
N ILE A 39 -13.81 -6.56 -9.35
CA ILE A 39 -14.08 -5.19 -9.76
C ILE A 39 -14.99 -5.21 -10.98
N GLU A 40 -16.19 -4.71 -10.83
CA GLU A 40 -17.19 -4.60 -11.89
C GLU A 40 -16.91 -3.40 -12.80
N ASN A 41 -17.41 -3.46 -14.05
CA ASN A 41 -17.21 -2.41 -15.07
C ASN A 41 -15.73 -2.00 -15.22
N ALA A 42 -14.85 -2.98 -15.15
CA ALA A 42 -13.42 -2.76 -14.99
C ALA A 42 -12.76 -2.23 -16.25
N VAL A 43 -11.95 -1.17 -16.09
CA VAL A 43 -10.94 -0.71 -17.04
C VAL A 43 -9.59 -1.21 -16.55
N SER A 44 -8.92 -2.06 -17.33
CA SER A 44 -7.62 -2.61 -16.99
C SER A 44 -6.54 -2.06 -17.91
N ILE A 45 -5.42 -1.60 -17.33
CA ILE A 45 -4.29 -0.99 -18.04
C ILE A 45 -3.01 -1.69 -17.59
N ASP A 46 -2.23 -2.22 -18.53
CA ASP A 46 -0.92 -2.80 -18.24
C ASP A 46 0.05 -1.71 -17.75
N TYR A 47 0.82 -1.98 -16.70
CA TYR A 47 1.80 -1.04 -16.15
C TYR A 47 2.79 -0.54 -17.20
N ALA A 48 3.21 -1.41 -18.11
CA ALA A 48 4.15 -1.06 -19.18
C ALA A 48 3.62 0.02 -20.15
N SER A 49 2.31 0.25 -20.21
CA SER A 49 1.68 1.27 -21.06
C SER A 49 1.47 2.60 -20.34
N ILE A 50 1.67 2.65 -19.01
CA ILE A 50 1.47 3.86 -18.21
C ILE A 50 2.78 4.66 -18.17
N PRO A 51 2.77 5.94 -18.56
CA PRO A 51 3.98 6.75 -18.52
C PRO A 51 4.52 6.91 -17.10
N ASN A 52 5.83 6.93 -16.94
CA ASN A 52 6.55 7.08 -15.68
C ASN A 52 6.29 5.97 -14.64
N TRP A 53 5.56 4.91 -15.01
CA TRP A 53 5.21 3.83 -14.09
C TRP A 53 6.35 2.84 -13.93
N GLY A 54 6.48 2.25 -12.74
CA GLY A 54 7.46 1.21 -12.48
C GLY A 54 7.14 -0.11 -13.19
N ARG A 55 8.10 -1.04 -13.14
CA ARG A 55 7.90 -2.41 -13.61
C ARG A 55 7.87 -3.33 -12.40
N SER A 56 6.85 -4.18 -12.29
CA SER A 56 6.83 -5.27 -11.31
C SER A 56 7.50 -6.50 -11.92
N THR A 57 8.42 -7.10 -11.21
CA THR A 57 9.16 -8.30 -11.63
C THR A 57 8.85 -9.50 -10.74
N VAL A 58 8.03 -9.31 -9.70
CA VAL A 58 7.67 -10.36 -8.75
C VAL A 58 6.69 -11.35 -9.40
N VAL A 59 7.01 -12.64 -9.29
CA VAL A 59 6.15 -13.73 -9.75
C VAL A 59 4.81 -13.67 -9.00
N GLY A 60 3.71 -13.75 -9.75
CA GLY A 60 2.35 -13.66 -9.20
C GLY A 60 1.76 -12.23 -9.17
N HIS A 61 2.55 -11.21 -9.56
CA HIS A 61 2.03 -9.86 -9.80
C HIS A 61 1.63 -9.71 -11.27
N ALA A 62 0.35 -9.46 -11.54
CA ALA A 62 -0.14 -9.32 -12.92
C ALA A 62 0.36 -8.05 -13.63
N GLY A 63 0.85 -7.06 -12.87
CA GLY A 63 1.37 -5.81 -13.41
C GLY A 63 0.30 -4.96 -14.11
N LYS A 64 -0.90 -4.89 -13.52
CA LYS A 64 -2.06 -4.18 -14.06
C LYS A 64 -2.62 -3.17 -13.06
N LEU A 65 -3.06 -2.05 -13.59
CA LEU A 65 -3.90 -1.08 -12.91
C LEU A 65 -5.36 -1.37 -13.32
N VAL A 66 -6.24 -1.59 -12.35
CA VAL A 66 -7.65 -1.92 -12.58
C VAL A 66 -8.52 -0.87 -11.90
N TYR A 67 -9.40 -0.24 -12.67
CA TYR A 67 -10.34 0.77 -12.19
C TYR A 67 -11.77 0.31 -12.46
N GLY A 68 -12.66 0.46 -11.50
CA GLY A 68 -14.07 0.11 -11.65
C GLY A 68 -14.83 0.19 -10.35
N ASP A 69 -15.91 -0.58 -10.26
CA ASP A 69 -16.80 -0.60 -9.11
C ASP A 69 -16.49 -1.83 -8.23
N LEU A 70 -16.25 -1.60 -6.95
CA LEU A 70 -16.13 -2.65 -5.95
C LEU A 70 -17.02 -2.31 -4.75
N ALA A 71 -17.98 -3.18 -4.45
CA ALA A 71 -18.96 -2.96 -3.38
C ALA A 71 -19.66 -1.57 -3.47
N GLY A 72 -19.97 -1.14 -4.70
CA GLY A 72 -20.65 0.15 -4.97
C GLY A 72 -19.76 1.38 -4.81
N ARG A 73 -18.44 1.23 -4.76
CA ARG A 73 -17.46 2.33 -4.68
C ARG A 73 -16.51 2.29 -5.87
N LYS A 74 -16.12 3.47 -6.36
CA LYS A 74 -15.08 3.59 -7.39
C LYS A 74 -13.71 3.35 -6.80
N VAL A 75 -13.02 2.30 -7.28
CA VAL A 75 -11.71 1.93 -6.80
C VAL A 75 -10.66 1.94 -7.91
N LEU A 76 -9.42 2.18 -7.53
CA LEU A 76 -8.25 2.08 -8.37
C LEU A 76 -7.29 1.07 -7.76
N ALA A 77 -7.26 -0.14 -8.31
CA ALA A 77 -6.50 -1.25 -7.77
C ALA A 77 -5.17 -1.47 -8.50
N LEU A 78 -4.10 -1.59 -7.73
CA LEU A 78 -2.82 -2.11 -8.18
C LEU A 78 -2.83 -3.63 -8.05
N GLN A 79 -2.89 -4.35 -9.15
CA GLN A 79 -2.75 -5.81 -9.18
C GLN A 79 -1.25 -6.17 -9.24
N GLY A 80 -0.60 -6.01 -8.10
CA GLY A 80 0.84 -6.06 -7.88
C GLY A 80 1.41 -4.71 -7.45
N ARG A 81 2.56 -4.74 -6.77
CA ARG A 81 3.27 -3.56 -6.27
C ARG A 81 4.73 -3.57 -6.68
N PHE A 82 5.43 -2.46 -6.43
CA PHE A 82 6.87 -2.34 -6.60
C PHE A 82 7.55 -2.51 -5.24
N HIS A 83 8.65 -3.27 -5.19
CA HIS A 83 9.40 -3.46 -3.97
C HIS A 83 10.80 -2.85 -4.07
N PHE A 84 11.31 -2.40 -2.94
CA PHE A 84 12.66 -1.86 -2.85
C PHE A 84 13.71 -2.94 -3.16
N TYR A 85 13.49 -4.19 -2.71
CA TYR A 85 14.41 -5.30 -2.99
C TYR A 85 14.51 -5.70 -4.47
N GLU A 86 13.60 -5.25 -5.33
CA GLU A 86 13.70 -5.42 -6.79
C GLU A 86 14.70 -4.44 -7.42
N GLY A 87 15.34 -3.55 -6.61
CA GLY A 87 16.21 -2.49 -7.08
C GLY A 87 15.48 -1.19 -7.45
N ASN A 88 14.17 -1.12 -7.20
CA ASN A 88 13.41 0.10 -7.41
C ASN A 88 13.76 1.17 -6.36
N PRO A 89 14.06 2.42 -6.75
CA PRO A 89 14.19 3.51 -5.79
C PRO A 89 12.86 3.80 -5.10
N MET A 90 12.89 4.38 -3.90
CA MET A 90 11.68 4.70 -3.11
C MET A 90 10.70 5.61 -3.88
N GLU A 91 11.19 6.47 -4.77
CA GLU A 91 10.34 7.29 -5.66
C GLU A 91 9.42 6.39 -6.51
N VAL A 92 9.97 5.31 -7.11
CA VAL A 92 9.20 4.37 -7.94
C VAL A 92 8.26 3.52 -7.09
N VAL A 93 8.72 3.02 -5.93
CA VAL A 93 7.90 2.22 -5.02
C VAL A 93 6.64 2.97 -4.60
N THR A 94 6.76 4.26 -4.33
CA THR A 94 5.67 5.08 -3.79
C THR A 94 4.93 5.93 -4.83
N PHE A 95 5.40 5.95 -6.08
CA PHE A 95 4.80 6.72 -7.17
C PHE A 95 3.30 6.47 -7.34
N PRO A 96 2.81 5.21 -7.30
CA PRO A 96 1.38 4.93 -7.43
C PRO A 96 0.50 5.63 -6.39
N VAL A 97 0.98 5.74 -5.13
CA VAL A 97 0.23 6.41 -4.06
C VAL A 97 0.07 7.90 -4.35
N ARG A 98 1.10 8.54 -4.89
CA ARG A 98 1.03 9.96 -5.30
C ARG A 98 0.07 10.16 -6.46
N VAL A 99 0.05 9.23 -7.43
CA VAL A 99 -0.90 9.25 -8.55
C VAL A 99 -2.33 9.04 -8.06
N MET A 100 -2.57 8.12 -7.12
CA MET A 100 -3.89 7.94 -6.48
C MET A 100 -4.38 9.25 -5.85
N LYS A 101 -3.50 9.95 -5.11
CA LYS A 101 -3.83 11.28 -4.57
C LYS A 101 -4.16 12.28 -5.66
N ALA A 102 -3.37 12.37 -6.72
CA ALA A 102 -3.60 13.30 -7.83
C ALA A 102 -4.89 12.99 -8.63
N LEU A 103 -5.37 11.75 -8.59
CA LEU A 103 -6.65 11.33 -9.16
C LEU A 103 -7.84 11.59 -8.24
N GLY A 104 -7.61 11.98 -6.98
CA GLY A 104 -8.66 12.36 -6.04
C GLY A 104 -9.06 11.28 -5.04
N CYS A 105 -8.31 10.20 -4.90
CA CYS A 105 -8.57 9.22 -3.84
C CYS A 105 -8.62 9.89 -2.47
N GLU A 106 -9.56 9.46 -1.63
CA GLU A 106 -9.69 9.89 -0.24
C GLU A 106 -8.84 9.03 0.70
N GLY A 107 -8.62 7.78 0.31
CA GLY A 107 -7.86 6.83 1.10
C GLY A 107 -7.26 5.70 0.29
N VAL A 108 -6.40 4.93 0.95
CA VAL A 108 -5.72 3.76 0.38
C VAL A 108 -5.90 2.57 1.31
N ILE A 109 -6.27 1.43 0.74
CA ILE A 109 -6.24 0.14 1.42
C ILE A 109 -4.99 -0.58 0.93
N VAL A 110 -4.06 -0.83 1.83
CA VAL A 110 -2.82 -1.54 1.54
C VAL A 110 -2.89 -2.94 2.10
N THR A 111 -2.62 -3.94 1.27
CA THR A 111 -2.61 -5.33 1.71
C THR A 111 -1.24 -5.96 1.46
N ASN A 112 -0.87 -6.95 2.25
CA ASN A 112 0.37 -7.69 2.11
C ASN A 112 0.24 -9.11 2.65
N ALA A 113 1.13 -10.01 2.20
CA ALA A 113 1.48 -11.21 2.94
C ALA A 113 2.64 -10.87 3.88
N ALA A 114 2.61 -11.35 5.11
CA ALA A 114 3.60 -11.03 6.13
C ALA A 114 3.97 -12.25 6.98
N GLY A 115 5.19 -12.27 7.52
CA GLY A 115 5.58 -13.22 8.55
C GLY A 115 4.95 -12.85 9.90
N GLY A 116 4.28 -13.79 10.55
CA GLY A 116 3.67 -13.56 11.87
C GLY A 116 4.69 -13.62 13.00
N ILE A 117 4.57 -12.69 13.95
CA ILE A 117 5.28 -12.68 15.22
C ILE A 117 4.24 -12.77 16.33
N GLY A 118 4.01 -13.99 16.81
CA GLY A 118 2.94 -14.29 17.76
C GLY A 118 1.59 -14.65 17.12
N TYR A 119 1.44 -14.51 15.81
CA TYR A 119 0.27 -14.97 15.05
C TYR A 119 0.65 -16.12 14.10
N GLY A 120 -0.25 -17.08 13.96
CA GLY A 120 -0.06 -18.24 13.08
C GLY A 120 -0.59 -18.01 11.66
N PRO A 121 -0.20 -18.91 10.72
CA PRO A 121 -0.69 -18.87 9.34
C PRO A 121 -2.22 -18.88 9.25
N GLY A 122 -2.75 -18.12 8.29
CA GLY A 122 -4.20 -17.94 8.08
C GLY A 122 -4.82 -16.81 8.90
N THR A 123 -4.04 -16.13 9.75
CA THR A 123 -4.52 -14.96 10.50
C THR A 123 -4.63 -13.74 9.59
N LEU A 124 -5.74 -13.02 9.67
CA LEU A 124 -5.86 -11.65 9.16
C LEU A 124 -5.56 -10.65 10.27
N MET A 125 -4.70 -9.68 9.99
CA MET A 125 -4.30 -8.65 10.95
C MET A 125 -4.50 -7.25 10.35
N ALA A 126 -5.33 -6.42 11.01
CA ALA A 126 -5.35 -4.99 10.77
C ALA A 126 -4.06 -4.37 11.34
N ILE A 127 -3.37 -3.58 10.53
CA ILE A 127 -2.15 -2.92 10.96
C ILE A 127 -2.54 -1.66 11.75
N SER A 128 -2.16 -1.61 13.03
CA SER A 128 -2.42 -0.45 13.89
C SER A 128 -1.34 0.61 13.82
N ASP A 129 -0.10 0.18 13.58
CA ASP A 129 1.09 1.03 13.50
C ASP A 129 2.21 0.28 12.78
N HIS A 130 3.34 0.94 12.53
CA HIS A 130 4.51 0.27 11.98
C HIS A 130 5.82 0.69 12.65
N ILE A 131 6.80 -0.21 12.56
CA ILE A 131 8.20 0.05 12.87
C ILE A 131 8.98 0.01 11.56
N ASN A 132 9.61 1.13 11.18
CA ASN A 132 10.39 1.20 9.96
C ASN A 132 11.87 0.86 10.23
N LEU A 133 12.25 -0.39 9.95
CA LEU A 133 13.65 -0.84 9.99
C LEU A 133 14.26 -1.02 8.58
N THR A 134 13.66 -0.43 7.56
CA THR A 134 14.20 -0.50 6.19
C THR A 134 15.47 0.33 6.01
N GLY A 135 15.79 1.23 6.93
CA GLY A 135 16.88 2.21 6.75
C GLY A 135 16.57 3.24 5.64
N GLN A 136 15.35 3.25 5.12
CA GLN A 136 14.90 4.13 4.03
C GLN A 136 13.69 4.95 4.47
N ASN A 137 13.54 6.15 3.88
CA ASN A 137 12.32 6.94 4.00
C ASN A 137 12.03 7.61 2.66
N PRO A 138 10.84 7.42 2.08
CA PRO A 138 10.50 7.95 0.76
C PRO A 138 10.38 9.49 0.71
N LEU A 139 10.42 10.16 1.85
CA LEU A 139 10.36 11.62 1.95
C LEU A 139 11.74 12.27 2.07
N ILE A 140 12.84 11.50 2.03
CA ILE A 140 14.20 12.04 1.98
C ILE A 140 14.38 12.78 0.64
N GLY A 141 14.91 14.00 0.71
CA GLY A 141 15.11 14.87 -0.44
C GLY A 141 14.25 16.14 -0.35
N ALA A 142 13.99 16.78 -1.49
CA ALA A 142 13.13 17.96 -1.57
C ALA A 142 11.67 17.59 -1.25
N ASN A 143 11.00 18.42 -0.44
CA ASN A 143 9.59 18.22 -0.15
C ASN A 143 8.72 18.51 -1.40
N LEU A 144 7.60 17.82 -1.50
CA LEU A 144 6.52 18.13 -2.44
C LEU A 144 5.42 18.86 -1.67
N ASP A 145 5.54 20.19 -1.57
CA ASP A 145 4.66 21.02 -0.74
C ASP A 145 3.18 20.91 -1.14
N GLU A 146 2.90 20.60 -2.41
CA GLU A 146 1.55 20.37 -2.92
C GLU A 146 0.91 19.10 -2.35
N PHE A 147 1.71 18.15 -1.86
CA PHE A 147 1.22 16.91 -1.25
C PHE A 147 1.10 17.01 0.25
N GLY A 148 2.02 17.71 0.92
CA GLY A 148 1.97 17.81 2.37
C GLY A 148 3.18 18.50 3.00
N PRO A 149 3.20 18.62 4.33
CA PRO A 149 4.24 19.31 5.06
C PRO A 149 5.55 18.53 5.05
N ARG A 150 6.69 19.23 5.22
CA ARG A 150 8.02 18.62 5.31
C ARG A 150 8.14 17.55 6.39
N PHE A 151 7.42 17.71 7.49
CA PHE A 151 7.40 16.82 8.65
C PHE A 151 5.95 16.40 8.92
N PRO A 152 5.44 15.35 8.23
CA PRO A 152 4.08 14.87 8.44
C PRO A 152 3.91 14.22 9.82
N ASP A 153 2.74 14.38 10.40
CA ASP A 153 2.33 13.64 11.58
C ASP A 153 2.03 12.18 11.19
N MET A 154 2.62 11.25 11.93
CA MET A 154 2.46 9.81 11.75
C MET A 154 1.66 9.15 12.87
N SER A 155 1.08 9.92 13.81
CA SER A 155 0.38 9.37 14.99
C SER A 155 -0.93 8.64 14.65
N ASP A 156 -1.53 8.89 13.48
CA ASP A 156 -2.69 8.16 12.93
C ASP A 156 -2.41 7.69 11.47
N ALA A 157 -1.19 7.24 11.20
CA ALA A 157 -0.78 6.79 9.88
C ALA A 157 -1.64 5.64 9.34
N TYR A 158 -2.18 4.80 10.21
CA TYR A 158 -3.21 3.80 9.94
C TYR A 158 -4.51 4.26 10.58
N THR A 159 -5.37 4.88 9.80
CA THR A 159 -6.53 5.66 10.25
C THR A 159 -7.43 4.86 11.19
N LYS A 160 -7.52 5.31 12.44
CA LYS A 160 -8.27 4.63 13.51
C LYS A 160 -9.72 4.31 13.12
N ALA A 161 -10.42 5.27 12.54
CA ALA A 161 -11.81 5.08 12.10
C ALA A 161 -11.96 3.99 11.04
N TYR A 162 -10.94 3.77 10.19
CA TYR A 162 -10.96 2.70 9.19
C TYR A 162 -10.70 1.33 9.83
N ARG A 163 -9.80 1.26 10.84
CA ARG A 163 -9.54 0.04 11.60
C ARG A 163 -10.77 -0.39 12.40
N GLU A 164 -11.42 0.55 13.11
CA GLU A 164 -12.66 0.29 13.85
C GLU A 164 -13.78 -0.23 12.93
N LYS A 165 -13.90 0.37 11.72
CA LYS A 165 -14.86 -0.09 10.72
C LYS A 165 -14.50 -1.49 10.20
N ALA A 166 -13.22 -1.79 9.97
CA ALA A 166 -12.77 -3.10 9.54
C ALA A 166 -13.10 -4.18 10.58
N HIS A 167 -12.88 -3.93 11.88
CA HIS A 167 -13.28 -4.82 12.95
C HIS A 167 -14.80 -5.04 12.99
N THR A 168 -15.59 -3.97 12.88
CA THR A 168 -17.05 -4.08 12.84
C THR A 168 -17.55 -4.93 11.67
N VAL A 169 -16.89 -4.79 10.49
CA VAL A 169 -17.25 -5.59 9.31
C VAL A 169 -16.80 -7.05 9.49
N ALA A 170 -15.60 -7.28 10.00
CA ALA A 170 -15.09 -8.62 10.25
C ALA A 170 -16.00 -9.39 11.23
N GLU A 171 -16.44 -8.74 12.32
CA GLU A 171 -17.38 -9.34 13.29
C GLU A 171 -18.70 -9.74 12.62
N LYS A 172 -19.29 -8.86 11.79
CA LYS A 172 -20.52 -9.16 11.05
C LYS A 172 -20.38 -10.33 10.07
N LEU A 173 -19.20 -10.54 9.53
CA LEU A 173 -18.89 -11.63 8.61
C LEU A 173 -18.43 -12.91 9.31
N GLY A 174 -18.28 -12.91 10.64
CA GLY A 174 -17.73 -14.02 11.40
C GLY A 174 -16.23 -14.27 11.14
N ILE A 175 -15.52 -13.24 10.71
CA ILE A 175 -14.07 -13.28 10.42
C ILE A 175 -13.32 -12.79 11.65
N GLU A 176 -12.36 -13.58 12.12
CA GLU A 176 -11.45 -13.13 13.17
C GLU A 176 -10.41 -12.19 12.57
N LEU A 177 -10.47 -10.89 12.91
CA LEU A 177 -9.49 -9.89 12.54
C LEU A 177 -8.67 -9.50 13.77
N LYS A 178 -7.37 -9.82 13.73
CA LYS A 178 -6.43 -9.37 14.77
C LYS A 178 -6.00 -7.92 14.51
N GLU A 179 -5.32 -7.31 15.49
CA GLU A 179 -4.70 -6.00 15.32
C GLU A 179 -3.26 -6.05 15.84
N GLY A 180 -2.32 -5.39 15.16
CA GLY A 180 -0.94 -5.43 15.56
C GLY A 180 -0.02 -4.47 14.79
N VAL A 181 1.25 -4.42 15.22
CA VAL A 181 2.29 -3.57 14.65
C VAL A 181 3.03 -4.33 13.55
N TYR A 182 3.11 -3.70 12.36
CA TYR A 182 3.87 -4.23 11.23
C TYR A 182 5.30 -3.68 11.26
N LEU A 183 6.30 -4.56 11.18
CA LEU A 183 7.69 -4.17 11.09
C LEU A 183 8.17 -4.30 9.63
N GLY A 184 8.62 -3.18 9.06
CA GLY A 184 9.14 -3.14 7.70
C GLY A 184 10.63 -3.34 7.65
N VAL A 185 11.09 -4.28 6.82
CA VAL A 185 12.50 -4.51 6.47
C VAL A 185 12.70 -4.40 4.96
N THR A 186 13.94 -4.32 4.50
CA THR A 186 14.24 -4.25 3.06
C THR A 186 14.10 -5.58 2.33
N GLY A 187 14.42 -6.69 2.98
CA GLY A 187 14.67 -7.95 2.28
C GLY A 187 15.95 -7.89 1.41
N PRO A 188 16.12 -8.78 0.41
CA PRO A 188 15.20 -9.86 0.02
C PRO A 188 15.32 -11.13 0.85
N THR A 189 16.27 -11.21 1.81
CA THR A 189 16.37 -12.37 2.70
C THR A 189 15.25 -12.36 3.72
N TYR A 190 14.75 -13.54 4.09
CA TYR A 190 13.93 -13.70 5.28
C TYR A 190 14.75 -13.47 6.54
N GLU A 191 14.06 -13.24 7.63
CA GLU A 191 14.63 -12.89 8.91
C GLU A 191 15.27 -14.13 9.59
N THR A 192 16.39 -13.90 10.27
CA THR A 192 16.97 -14.91 11.14
C THR A 192 16.14 -15.08 12.42
N PRO A 193 16.23 -16.24 13.12
CA PRO A 193 15.55 -16.41 14.40
C PRO A 193 15.94 -15.36 15.47
N ALA A 194 17.16 -14.81 15.39
CA ALA A 194 17.60 -13.76 16.31
C ALA A 194 16.91 -12.41 16.00
N GLU A 195 16.76 -12.07 14.71
CA GLU A 195 16.03 -10.89 14.28
C GLU A 195 14.56 -10.96 14.70
N ILE A 196 13.90 -12.12 14.54
CA ILE A 196 12.51 -12.30 14.97
C ILE A 196 12.36 -12.07 16.48
N ARG A 197 13.28 -12.58 17.32
CA ARG A 197 13.26 -12.30 18.77
C ARG A 197 13.45 -10.83 19.10
N ALA A 198 14.34 -10.15 18.36
CA ALA A 198 14.55 -8.71 18.51
C ALA A 198 13.29 -7.92 18.10
N PHE A 199 12.65 -8.27 16.99
CA PHE A 199 11.43 -7.62 16.51
C PHE A 199 10.25 -7.82 17.49
N GLN A 200 10.15 -9.00 18.08
CA GLN A 200 9.17 -9.25 19.14
C GLN A 200 9.42 -8.35 20.36
N THR A 201 10.68 -8.18 20.74
CA THR A 201 11.05 -7.28 21.87
C THR A 201 10.71 -5.82 21.56
N LEU A 202 10.79 -5.40 20.28
CA LEU A 202 10.37 -4.07 19.82
C LEU A 202 8.85 -3.90 19.75
N GLY A 203 8.07 -4.95 19.95
CA GLY A 203 6.61 -4.92 19.93
C GLY A 203 5.98 -5.22 18.58
N ALA A 204 6.73 -5.75 17.61
CA ALA A 204 6.19 -6.15 16.32
C ALA A 204 5.31 -7.40 16.42
N SER A 205 4.22 -7.42 15.65
CA SER A 205 3.28 -8.55 15.52
C SER A 205 3.40 -9.24 14.16
N ALA A 206 3.95 -8.54 13.17
CA ALA A 206 4.22 -9.06 11.83
C ALA A 206 5.46 -8.38 11.24
N VAL A 207 6.09 -9.05 10.28
CA VAL A 207 7.24 -8.52 9.54
C VAL A 207 7.06 -8.72 8.03
N GLY A 208 7.49 -7.74 7.25
CA GLY A 208 7.48 -7.87 5.79
C GLY A 208 8.31 -6.79 5.09
N MET A 209 8.30 -6.83 3.77
CA MET A 209 9.24 -6.08 2.90
C MET A 209 8.55 -5.03 2.05
N SER A 210 7.37 -4.55 2.46
CA SER A 210 6.53 -3.61 1.70
C SER A 210 5.78 -2.65 2.64
N THR A 211 4.75 -2.00 2.14
CA THR A 211 3.70 -1.32 2.93
C THR A 211 4.16 -0.02 3.61
N VAL A 212 5.24 -0.05 4.38
CA VAL A 212 5.72 1.13 5.14
C VAL A 212 5.99 2.34 4.24
N PRO A 213 6.70 2.22 3.09
CA PRO A 213 6.92 3.35 2.20
C PRO A 213 5.62 3.94 1.64
N GLU A 214 4.68 3.08 1.22
CA GLU A 214 3.39 3.51 0.68
C GLU A 214 2.57 4.25 1.75
N VAL A 215 2.55 3.74 2.99
CA VAL A 215 1.84 4.36 4.11
C VAL A 215 2.45 5.71 4.48
N ILE A 216 3.79 5.83 4.51
CA ILE A 216 4.47 7.12 4.77
C ILE A 216 4.04 8.17 3.74
N VAL A 217 4.02 7.82 2.45
CA VAL A 217 3.61 8.75 1.39
C VAL A 217 2.11 9.03 1.42
N ALA A 218 1.29 8.05 1.77
CA ALA A 218 -0.15 8.24 1.94
C ALA A 218 -0.45 9.23 3.08
N ALA A 219 0.18 9.05 4.24
CA ALA A 219 0.05 9.97 5.38
C ALA A 219 0.54 11.38 5.04
N HIS A 220 1.72 11.51 4.39
CA HIS A 220 2.24 12.78 3.90
C HIS A 220 1.24 13.49 2.97
N SER A 221 0.54 12.73 2.14
CA SER A 221 -0.43 13.25 1.16
C SER A 221 -1.84 13.47 1.75
N GLY A 222 -2.03 13.25 3.04
CA GLY A 222 -3.34 13.37 3.70
C GLY A 222 -4.36 12.32 3.25
N LEU A 223 -3.92 11.18 2.74
CA LEU A 223 -4.77 10.03 2.46
C LEU A 223 -5.04 9.25 3.74
N LYS A 224 -6.26 8.81 3.94
CA LYS A 224 -6.60 7.84 4.99
C LYS A 224 -6.10 6.45 4.61
N VAL A 225 -5.64 5.68 5.58
CA VAL A 225 -5.05 4.36 5.32
C VAL A 225 -5.71 3.27 6.16
N LEU A 226 -6.00 2.15 5.49
CA LEU A 226 -6.25 0.86 6.13
C LEU A 226 -5.17 -0.13 5.67
N GLY A 227 -4.45 -0.73 6.59
CA GLY A 227 -3.48 -1.79 6.32
C GLY A 227 -4.01 -3.14 6.77
N ILE A 228 -3.94 -4.17 5.91
CA ILE A 228 -4.31 -5.55 6.24
C ILE A 228 -3.16 -6.47 5.85
N SER A 229 -2.68 -7.24 6.82
CA SER A 229 -1.73 -8.34 6.59
C SER A 229 -2.43 -9.68 6.60
N ALA A 230 -2.11 -10.53 5.63
CA ALA A 230 -2.37 -11.97 5.67
C ALA A 230 -1.11 -12.67 6.18
N ILE A 231 -1.22 -13.38 7.29
CA ILE A 231 -0.12 -14.08 7.95
C ILE A 231 0.02 -15.51 7.40
#